data_714f1acbc6ec808a3bed5233ed77cda9
#
_entry.id   714f1acbc6ec808a3bed5233ed77cda9
#
_cell.length_a   1.000
_cell.length_b   1.000
_cell.length_c   1.000
_cell.angle_alpha   90.00
_cell.angle_beta   90.00
_cell.angle_gamma   90.00
#
_symmetry.space_group_name_H-M   'P 1'
#
loop_
_entity.id
_entity.type
_entity.pdbx_description
1 polymer ?
#
loop_
_entity_poly.entity_id
_entity_poly.type
_entity_poly.pdbx_seq_one_letter_code
_entity_poly.pdbx_strand_id
1 'polypeptide(L)'
;IAALFLDMGLGKTITTLTAIHNLMFDLFVVRKVLIIAPLRVARDTWSAEIEKWEHLKPLRYSVAVGTEEERIAAIKAEADIYIINRENLDWLVNNTKFDYDMVVIDELSSFKNHQSKRFKALMKVRPNVKRIVGLTGTPASNGLMDLWAEFRLLDMGQRLGRFIGQYRNAYFKPDKQNGYLVYSY
;
A
#
# COMPACT_ATOMS: atom_id res chain seq x y z
N ILE A 1 11.19 -0.65 4.63
CA ILE A 1 10.14 -1.61 4.23
C ILE A 1 9.64 -2.29 5.49
N ALA A 2 8.32 -2.29 5.70
CA ALA A 2 7.67 -3.01 6.79
C ALA A 2 6.33 -3.61 6.33
N ALA A 3 5.88 -4.65 7.03
CA ALA A 3 4.54 -5.19 6.90
C ALA A 3 3.98 -5.48 8.29
N LEU A 4 2.77 -5.05 8.57
CA LEU A 4 2.04 -5.33 9.80
C LEU A 4 0.92 -6.33 9.49
N PHE A 5 1.18 -7.58 9.82
CA PHE A 5 0.23 -8.69 9.68
C PHE A 5 -0.45 -8.90 11.04
N LEU A 6 -1.43 -8.08 11.31
CA LEU A 6 -2.17 -8.05 12.58
C LEU A 6 -3.67 -8.11 12.30
N ASP A 7 -4.40 -8.79 13.12
CA ASP A 7 -5.86 -8.87 13.01
C ASP A 7 -6.54 -7.50 13.09
N MET A 8 -7.81 -7.45 12.72
CA MET A 8 -8.61 -6.22 12.81
C MET A 8 -8.70 -5.74 14.26
N GLY A 9 -8.65 -4.44 14.45
CA GLY A 9 -8.74 -3.84 15.79
C GLY A 9 -7.44 -3.80 16.60
N LEU A 10 -6.35 -4.42 16.15
CA LEU A 10 -5.06 -4.46 16.86
C LEU A 10 -4.18 -3.21 16.63
N GLY A 11 -4.76 -2.08 16.29
CA GLY A 11 -4.07 -0.79 16.29
C GLY A 11 -3.12 -0.53 15.13
N LYS A 12 -3.26 -1.22 13.97
CA LYS A 12 -2.41 -0.99 12.78
C LYS A 12 -2.36 0.49 12.38
N THR A 13 -3.50 1.15 12.36
CA THR A 13 -3.64 2.55 11.93
C THR A 13 -2.88 3.48 12.86
N ILE A 14 -3.13 3.43 14.15
CA ILE A 14 -2.46 4.30 15.14
C ILE A 14 -0.96 4.03 15.20
N THR A 15 -0.53 2.77 15.18
CA THR A 15 0.89 2.41 15.15
C THR A 15 1.59 3.01 13.93
N THR A 16 0.95 2.92 12.75
CA THR A 16 1.49 3.48 11.52
C THR A 16 1.53 5.01 11.56
N LEU A 17 0.48 5.66 12.03
CA LEU A 17 0.45 7.13 12.17
C LEU A 17 1.50 7.64 13.16
N THR A 18 1.68 6.95 14.29
CA THR A 18 2.74 7.29 15.26
C THR A 18 4.13 7.13 14.63
N ALA A 19 4.36 6.07 13.86
CA ALA A 19 5.61 5.90 13.14
C ALA A 19 5.83 7.00 12.08
N ILE A 20 4.78 7.41 11.35
CA ILE A 20 4.84 8.54 10.41
C ILE A 20 5.22 9.83 11.16
N HIS A 21 4.54 10.12 12.27
CA HIS A 21 4.83 11.28 13.10
C HIS A 21 6.32 11.32 13.50
N ASN A 22 6.84 10.23 14.06
CA ASN A 22 8.24 10.16 14.48
C ASN A 22 9.21 10.32 13.29
N LEU A 23 8.91 9.72 12.13
CA LEU A 23 9.74 9.86 10.93
C LEU A 23 9.75 11.29 10.39
N MET A 24 8.67 12.05 10.56
CA MET A 24 8.54 13.43 10.11
C MET A 24 9.14 14.44 11.08
N PHE A 25 8.75 14.36 12.36
CA PHE A 25 9.01 15.42 13.33
C PHE A 25 10.20 15.14 14.27
N ASP A 26 10.52 13.87 14.51
CA ASP A 26 11.66 13.53 15.38
C ASP A 26 12.93 13.21 14.56
N LEU A 27 12.76 12.47 13.46
CA LEU A 27 13.88 12.01 12.63
C LEU A 27 14.09 12.84 11.36
N PHE A 28 13.12 13.62 10.92
CA PHE A 28 13.15 14.48 9.71
C PHE A 28 13.56 13.76 8.42
N VAL A 29 13.16 12.48 8.28
CA VAL A 29 13.53 11.62 7.15
C VAL A 29 12.37 11.33 6.18
N VAL A 30 11.17 11.83 6.49
CA VAL A 30 9.96 11.76 5.67
C VAL A 30 9.30 13.14 5.65
N ARG A 31 8.84 13.58 4.49
CA ARG A 31 8.13 14.86 4.33
C ARG A 31 6.74 14.70 3.77
N LYS A 32 6.52 13.67 2.94
CA LYS A 32 5.27 13.48 2.22
C LYS A 32 4.90 12.00 2.18
N VAL A 33 3.71 11.68 2.67
CA VAL A 33 3.19 10.30 2.76
C VAL A 33 1.95 10.14 1.92
N LEU A 34 1.87 9.02 1.19
CA LEU A 34 0.65 8.57 0.53
C LEU A 34 0.09 7.35 1.28
N ILE A 35 -1.17 7.42 1.69
CA ILE A 35 -1.93 6.30 2.24
C ILE A 35 -2.92 5.83 1.19
N ILE A 36 -2.85 4.56 0.83
CA ILE A 36 -3.74 3.90 -0.13
C ILE A 36 -4.61 2.93 0.64
N ALA A 37 -5.93 3.14 0.64
CA ALA A 37 -6.86 2.36 1.45
C ALA A 37 -8.16 2.02 0.69
N PRO A 38 -9.00 1.10 1.19
CA PRO A 38 -10.38 0.94 0.71
C PRO A 38 -11.17 2.25 0.84
N LEU A 39 -12.12 2.51 -0.06
CA LEU A 39 -12.82 3.81 -0.14
C LEU A 39 -13.36 4.32 1.20
N ARG A 40 -14.09 3.49 1.96
CA ARG A 40 -14.64 3.91 3.27
C ARG A 40 -13.55 4.24 4.27
N VAL A 41 -12.50 3.44 4.29
CA VAL A 41 -11.35 3.62 5.19
C VAL A 41 -10.55 4.86 4.82
N ALA A 42 -10.34 5.10 3.52
CA ALA A 42 -9.67 6.30 3.01
C ALA A 42 -10.45 7.58 3.35
N ARG A 43 -11.78 7.53 3.26
CA ARG A 43 -12.63 8.69 3.50
C ARG A 43 -12.76 9.04 4.98
N ASP A 44 -12.91 8.03 5.84
CA ASP A 44 -13.42 8.25 7.20
C ASP A 44 -12.44 7.81 8.31
N THR A 45 -11.70 6.70 8.13
CA THR A 45 -10.97 6.07 9.25
C THR A 45 -9.65 6.77 9.57
N TRP A 46 -8.82 7.02 8.55
CA TRP A 46 -7.48 7.58 8.76
C TRP A 46 -7.53 8.99 9.33
N SER A 47 -8.43 9.84 8.79
CA SER A 47 -8.64 11.20 9.29
C SER A 47 -9.15 11.21 10.74
N ALA A 48 -10.14 10.37 11.05
CA ALA A 48 -10.67 10.24 12.40
C ALA A 48 -9.61 9.79 13.42
N GLU A 49 -8.71 8.88 13.03
CA GLU A 49 -7.61 8.45 13.89
C GLU A 49 -6.57 9.58 14.11
N ILE A 50 -6.26 10.39 13.10
CA ILE A 50 -5.38 11.55 13.28
C ILE A 50 -5.98 12.54 14.25
N GLU A 51 -7.26 12.85 14.14
CA GLU A 51 -7.96 13.82 14.99
C GLU A 51 -8.15 13.33 16.43
N LYS A 52 -8.25 12.02 16.63
CA LYS A 52 -8.49 11.38 17.92
C LYS A 52 -7.30 11.50 18.90
N TRP A 53 -6.08 11.43 18.39
CA TRP A 53 -4.88 11.32 19.22
C TRP A 53 -4.13 12.64 19.32
N GLU A 54 -3.86 13.10 20.54
CA GLU A 54 -3.22 14.40 20.80
C GLU A 54 -1.88 14.56 20.09
N HIS A 55 -1.03 13.54 20.14
CA HIS A 55 0.31 13.56 19.52
C HIS A 55 0.27 13.57 17.99
N LEU A 56 -0.86 13.23 17.37
CA LEU A 56 -1.01 13.24 15.90
C LEU A 56 -1.58 14.55 15.35
N LYS A 57 -2.07 15.45 16.18
CA LYS A 57 -2.64 16.75 15.77
C LYS A 57 -1.72 17.62 14.92
N PRO A 58 -0.38 17.57 15.06
CA PRO A 58 0.51 18.31 14.15
C PRO A 58 0.49 17.82 12.71
N LEU A 59 0.01 16.58 12.43
CA LEU A 59 -0.04 16.02 11.09
C LEU A 59 -1.17 16.65 10.27
N ARG A 60 -0.81 17.32 9.19
CA ARG A 60 -1.78 17.84 8.21
C ARG A 60 -2.10 16.75 7.22
N TYR A 61 -3.37 16.54 6.95
CA TYR A 61 -3.79 15.52 5.99
C TYR A 61 -4.75 16.09 4.92
N SER A 62 -4.80 15.42 3.77
CA SER A 62 -5.74 15.70 2.71
C SER A 62 -6.33 14.41 2.15
N VAL A 63 -7.66 14.35 2.02
CA VAL A 63 -8.39 13.15 1.57
C VAL A 63 -8.78 13.33 0.11
N ALA A 64 -8.12 12.58 -0.77
CA ALA A 64 -8.27 12.63 -2.23
C ALA A 64 -9.24 11.54 -2.72
N VAL A 65 -10.52 11.68 -2.39
CA VAL A 65 -11.62 10.80 -2.82
C VAL A 65 -12.73 11.63 -3.50
N GLY A 66 -13.69 10.98 -4.15
CA GLY A 66 -14.81 11.67 -4.81
C GLY A 66 -14.55 11.90 -6.30
N THR A 67 -15.06 13.02 -6.82
CA THR A 67 -14.91 13.41 -8.24
C THR A 67 -13.45 13.70 -8.61
N GLU A 68 -13.17 13.82 -9.89
CA GLU A 68 -11.81 14.14 -10.34
C GLU A 68 -11.35 15.52 -9.86
N GLU A 69 -12.26 16.50 -9.90
CA GLU A 69 -12.01 17.88 -9.44
C GLU A 69 -11.68 17.90 -7.94
N GLU A 70 -12.45 17.17 -7.12
CA GLU A 70 -12.20 17.03 -5.69
C GLU A 70 -10.85 16.40 -5.41
N ARG A 71 -10.49 15.34 -6.13
CA ARG A 71 -9.18 14.68 -5.99
C ARG A 71 -8.03 15.60 -6.39
N ILE A 72 -8.17 16.33 -7.50
CA ILE A 72 -7.15 17.31 -7.95
C ILE A 72 -6.95 18.39 -6.89
N ALA A 73 -8.03 18.94 -6.34
CA ALA A 73 -7.98 19.95 -5.29
C ALA A 73 -7.27 19.39 -4.04
N ALA A 74 -7.60 18.17 -3.63
CA ALA A 74 -7.00 17.52 -2.47
C ALA A 74 -5.50 17.23 -2.66
N ILE A 75 -5.06 16.80 -3.85
CA ILE A 75 -3.64 16.54 -4.14
C ILE A 75 -2.82 17.85 -4.22
N LYS A 76 -3.45 18.95 -4.61
CA LYS A 76 -2.81 20.29 -4.65
C LYS A 76 -2.76 20.98 -3.28
N ALA A 77 -3.60 20.56 -2.33
CA ALA A 77 -3.61 21.10 -0.97
C ALA A 77 -2.25 20.84 -0.28
N GLU A 78 -1.85 21.76 0.59
CA GLU A 78 -0.64 21.60 1.39
C GLU A 78 -0.92 20.67 2.57
N ALA A 79 -0.36 19.46 2.52
CA ALA A 79 -0.51 18.45 3.55
C ALA A 79 0.75 17.58 3.68
N ASP A 80 0.87 16.92 4.83
CA ASP A 80 1.94 15.96 5.13
C ASP A 80 1.54 14.55 4.69
N ILE A 81 0.24 14.24 4.80
CA ILE A 81 -0.36 12.95 4.49
C ILE A 81 -1.46 13.14 3.45
N TYR A 82 -1.39 12.39 2.36
CA TYR A 82 -2.43 12.31 1.34
C TYR A 82 -3.07 10.93 1.40
N ILE A 83 -4.39 10.88 1.45
CA ILE A 83 -5.15 9.63 1.60
C ILE A 83 -5.99 9.43 0.35
N ILE A 84 -5.81 8.31 -0.35
CA ILE A 84 -6.54 8.00 -1.58
C ILE A 84 -7.15 6.61 -1.50
N ASN A 85 -8.28 6.41 -2.14
CA ASN A 85 -8.80 5.07 -2.31
C ASN A 85 -8.05 4.30 -3.41
N ARG A 86 -7.84 3.01 -3.17
CA ARG A 86 -7.03 2.12 -4.03
C ARG A 86 -7.51 2.06 -5.49
N GLU A 87 -8.80 2.30 -5.73
CA GLU A 87 -9.38 2.30 -7.06
C GLU A 87 -8.89 3.48 -7.92
N ASN A 88 -8.52 4.60 -7.28
CA ASN A 88 -8.03 5.81 -7.93
C ASN A 88 -6.49 5.87 -8.02
N LEU A 89 -5.77 4.85 -7.58
CA LEU A 89 -4.31 4.83 -7.62
C LEU A 89 -3.74 4.91 -9.05
N ASP A 90 -4.35 4.20 -10.00
CA ASP A 90 -3.95 4.27 -11.41
C ASP A 90 -4.11 5.67 -11.98
N TRP A 91 -5.22 6.33 -11.67
CA TRP A 91 -5.45 7.74 -12.01
C TRP A 91 -4.38 8.65 -11.41
N LEU A 92 -4.08 8.52 -10.11
CA LEU A 92 -3.07 9.33 -9.43
C LEU A 92 -1.71 9.22 -10.11
N VAL A 93 -1.25 8.00 -10.37
CA VAL A 93 0.06 7.72 -10.97
C VAL A 93 0.18 8.27 -12.38
N ASN A 94 -0.90 8.25 -13.17
CA ASN A 94 -0.86 8.66 -14.56
C ASN A 94 -1.16 10.15 -14.79
N ASN A 95 -1.82 10.84 -13.84
CA ASN A 95 -2.28 12.22 -14.01
C ASN A 95 -1.61 13.22 -13.08
N THR A 96 -0.80 12.76 -12.12
CA THR A 96 -0.13 13.66 -11.18
C THR A 96 1.36 13.34 -11.06
N LYS A 97 2.13 14.29 -10.52
CA LYS A 97 3.52 14.02 -10.15
C LYS A 97 3.53 13.16 -8.88
N PHE A 98 4.12 11.97 -8.98
CA PHE A 98 4.28 11.07 -7.85
C PHE A 98 5.57 11.40 -7.08
N ASP A 99 5.46 12.16 -6.01
CA ASP A 99 6.58 12.68 -5.20
C ASP A 99 6.45 12.36 -3.70
N TYR A 100 6.02 11.15 -3.37
CA TYR A 100 5.84 10.71 -2.00
C TYR A 100 7.07 9.96 -1.50
N ASP A 101 7.61 10.38 -0.33
CA ASP A 101 8.75 9.72 0.32
C ASP A 101 8.38 8.36 0.90
N MET A 102 7.14 8.23 1.37
CA MET A 102 6.60 7.02 1.99
C MET A 102 5.23 6.68 1.43
N VAL A 103 4.98 5.39 1.26
CA VAL A 103 3.68 4.84 0.87
C VAL A 103 3.21 3.85 1.93
N VAL A 104 1.97 3.98 2.35
CA VAL A 104 1.26 3.02 3.20
C VAL A 104 0.16 2.37 2.38
N ILE A 105 0.12 1.05 2.36
CA ILE A 105 -0.94 0.27 1.72
C ILE A 105 -1.80 -0.35 2.82
N ASP A 106 -2.97 0.23 3.03
CA ASP A 106 -3.97 -0.36 3.92
C ASP A 106 -4.77 -1.42 3.16
N GLU A 107 -4.90 -2.59 3.75
CA GLU A 107 -5.38 -3.82 3.13
C GLU A 107 -4.47 -4.27 1.96
N LEU A 108 -3.21 -4.61 2.30
CA LEU A 108 -2.19 -5.06 1.33
C LEU A 108 -2.68 -6.25 0.50
N SER A 109 -3.46 -7.17 1.08
CA SER A 109 -4.06 -8.32 0.40
C SER A 109 -4.92 -7.94 -0.82
N SER A 110 -5.38 -6.70 -0.91
CA SER A 110 -6.08 -6.18 -2.09
C SER A 110 -5.19 -6.06 -3.34
N PHE A 111 -3.87 -6.14 -3.19
CA PHE A 111 -2.88 -6.10 -4.26
C PHE A 111 -2.35 -7.47 -4.70
N LYS A 112 -2.91 -8.56 -4.21
CA LYS A 112 -2.52 -9.93 -4.55
C LYS A 112 -2.59 -10.28 -6.05
N ASN A 113 -3.43 -9.61 -6.82
CA ASN A 113 -3.48 -9.77 -8.27
C ASN A 113 -2.47 -8.84 -8.95
N HIS A 114 -1.31 -9.39 -9.32
CA HIS A 114 -0.22 -8.67 -10.01
C HIS A 114 -0.58 -8.17 -11.41
N GLN A 115 -1.67 -8.65 -12.02
CA GLN A 115 -2.16 -8.17 -13.32
C GLN A 115 -3.10 -6.98 -13.21
N SER A 116 -3.57 -6.64 -12.00
CA SER A 116 -4.50 -5.53 -11.78
C SER A 116 -3.87 -4.18 -12.13
N LYS A 117 -4.70 -3.25 -12.60
CA LYS A 117 -4.26 -1.87 -12.93
C LYS A 117 -3.57 -1.20 -11.75
N ARG A 118 -4.14 -1.32 -10.53
CA ARG A 118 -3.57 -0.74 -9.31
C ARG A 118 -2.18 -1.29 -8.97
N PHE A 119 -1.98 -2.62 -9.13
CA PHE A 119 -0.67 -3.23 -8.92
C PHE A 119 0.37 -2.68 -9.89
N LYS A 120 0.04 -2.67 -11.20
CA LYS A 120 0.92 -2.17 -12.26
C LYS A 120 1.24 -0.69 -12.07
N ALA A 121 0.25 0.13 -11.69
CA ALA A 121 0.43 1.54 -11.41
C ALA A 121 1.43 1.75 -10.26
N LEU A 122 1.25 1.05 -9.13
CA LEU A 122 2.15 1.18 -8.00
C LEU A 122 3.56 0.67 -8.33
N MET A 123 3.69 -0.44 -9.05
CA MET A 123 4.99 -0.96 -9.49
C MET A 123 5.76 0.02 -10.39
N LYS A 124 5.06 0.81 -11.22
CA LYS A 124 5.67 1.83 -12.08
C LYS A 124 6.41 2.90 -11.27
N VAL A 125 5.86 3.30 -10.14
CA VAL A 125 6.43 4.35 -9.27
C VAL A 125 7.21 3.80 -8.07
N ARG A 126 7.11 2.50 -7.81
CA ARG A 126 7.74 1.83 -6.65
C ARG A 126 9.24 2.11 -6.49
N PRO A 127 10.05 2.18 -7.58
CA PRO A 127 11.48 2.50 -7.46
C PRO A 127 11.76 3.88 -6.83
N ASN A 128 10.83 4.82 -6.94
CA ASN A 128 10.96 6.17 -6.38
C ASN A 128 10.52 6.27 -4.91
N VAL A 129 9.88 5.23 -4.38
CA VAL A 129 9.37 5.18 -3.00
C VAL A 129 10.48 4.70 -2.06
N LYS A 130 10.92 5.58 -1.17
CA LYS A 130 11.98 5.26 -0.20
C LYS A 130 11.51 4.32 0.90
N ARG A 131 10.28 4.52 1.40
CA ARG A 131 9.67 3.75 2.48
C ARG A 131 8.30 3.23 2.07
N ILE A 132 8.04 1.96 2.34
CA ILE A 132 6.74 1.36 2.09
C ILE A 132 6.31 0.50 3.28
N VAL A 133 5.05 0.61 3.65
CA VAL A 133 4.43 -0.18 4.71
C VAL A 133 3.16 -0.83 4.16
N GLY A 134 3.04 -2.13 4.34
CA GLY A 134 1.81 -2.88 4.03
C GLY A 134 1.08 -3.29 5.30
N LEU A 135 -0.22 -3.07 5.35
CA LEU A 135 -1.08 -3.44 6.47
C LEU A 135 -2.13 -4.44 6.00
N THR A 136 -2.27 -5.57 6.68
CA THR A 136 -3.37 -6.51 6.43
C THR A 136 -3.57 -7.44 7.62
N GLY A 137 -4.80 -7.88 7.83
CA GLY A 137 -5.14 -8.97 8.75
C GLY A 137 -5.13 -10.34 8.08
N THR A 138 -5.12 -10.38 6.74
CA THR A 138 -5.28 -11.60 5.96
C THR A 138 -4.28 -11.68 4.81
N PRO A 139 -2.97 -11.84 5.09
CA PRO A 139 -1.93 -11.74 4.05
C PRO A 139 -2.04 -12.85 2.99
N ALA A 140 -2.55 -14.01 3.33
CA ALA A 140 -2.67 -15.16 2.44
C ALA A 140 -4.13 -15.64 2.32
N SER A 141 -5.06 -14.73 2.02
CA SER A 141 -6.50 -15.01 2.05
C SER A 141 -6.96 -16.14 1.12
N ASN A 142 -6.27 -16.37 0.00
CA ASN A 142 -6.53 -17.47 -0.93
C ASN A 142 -5.35 -18.48 -0.99
N GLY A 143 -4.48 -18.45 0.01
CA GLY A 143 -3.30 -19.31 0.08
C GLY A 143 -1.98 -18.56 -0.17
N LEU A 144 -0.87 -19.27 0.03
CA LEU A 144 0.47 -18.68 -0.01
C LEU A 144 0.87 -18.07 -1.36
N MET A 145 0.17 -18.41 -2.44
CA MET A 145 0.39 -17.80 -3.76
C MET A 145 0.13 -16.29 -3.80
N ASP A 146 -0.77 -15.79 -2.94
CA ASP A 146 -1.09 -14.37 -2.84
C ASP A 146 0.12 -13.54 -2.40
N LEU A 147 0.98 -14.11 -1.55
CA LEU A 147 2.13 -13.44 -0.94
C LEU A 147 3.13 -12.91 -1.97
N TRP A 148 3.30 -13.59 -3.11
CA TRP A 148 4.28 -13.14 -4.10
C TRP A 148 4.02 -11.71 -4.58
N ALA A 149 2.77 -11.38 -4.93
CA ALA A 149 2.44 -10.04 -5.41
C ALA A 149 2.59 -8.98 -4.31
N GLU A 150 2.20 -9.31 -3.09
CA GLU A 150 2.33 -8.42 -1.93
C GLU A 150 3.79 -8.10 -1.63
N PHE A 151 4.64 -9.12 -1.54
CA PHE A 151 6.08 -8.95 -1.32
C PHE A 151 6.77 -8.29 -2.51
N ARG A 152 6.30 -8.56 -3.73
CA ARG A 152 6.83 -7.90 -4.94
C ARG A 152 6.63 -6.38 -4.89
N LEU A 153 5.53 -5.89 -4.32
CA LEU A 153 5.32 -4.47 -4.05
C LEU A 153 6.22 -3.97 -2.92
N LEU A 154 6.35 -4.73 -1.84
CA LEU A 154 7.10 -4.28 -0.67
C LEU A 154 8.60 -4.19 -0.96
N ASP A 155 9.22 -5.23 -1.51
CA ASP A 155 10.67 -5.34 -1.64
C ASP A 155 11.19 -5.50 -3.07
N MET A 156 10.32 -5.32 -4.08
CA MET A 156 10.64 -5.45 -5.50
C MET A 156 11.19 -6.84 -5.89
N GLY A 157 10.81 -7.87 -5.13
CA GLY A 157 11.15 -9.27 -5.39
C GLY A 157 12.47 -9.74 -4.78
N GLN A 158 12.97 -9.05 -3.76
CA GLN A 158 14.20 -9.47 -3.07
C GLN A 158 14.01 -10.79 -2.33
N ARG A 159 12.85 -11.01 -1.66
CA ARG A 159 12.59 -12.24 -0.88
C ARG A 159 12.00 -13.37 -1.71
N LEU A 160 10.95 -13.09 -2.49
CA LEU A 160 10.17 -14.14 -3.17
C LEU A 160 10.42 -14.20 -4.70
N GLY A 161 11.46 -13.51 -5.18
CA GLY A 161 11.83 -13.46 -6.59
C GLY A 161 11.11 -12.40 -7.40
N ARG A 162 11.76 -11.95 -8.48
CA ARG A 162 11.24 -10.88 -9.35
C ARG A 162 10.09 -11.36 -10.24
N PHE A 163 10.04 -12.64 -10.54
CA PHE A 163 9.04 -13.27 -11.41
C PHE A 163 8.28 -14.34 -10.66
N ILE A 164 6.97 -14.40 -10.87
CA ILE A 164 6.09 -15.36 -10.19
C ILE A 164 6.50 -16.82 -10.47
N GLY A 165 7.08 -17.09 -11.65
CA GLY A 165 7.61 -18.42 -11.98
C GLY A 165 8.73 -18.87 -11.03
N GLN A 166 9.62 -17.97 -10.61
CA GLN A 166 10.67 -18.27 -9.64
C GLN A 166 10.07 -18.69 -8.29
N TYR A 167 9.07 -17.96 -7.82
CA TYR A 167 8.36 -18.25 -6.58
C TYR A 167 7.65 -19.60 -6.64
N ARG A 168 6.92 -19.86 -7.73
CA ARG A 168 6.22 -21.14 -7.94
C ARG A 168 7.19 -22.31 -7.93
N ASN A 169 8.25 -22.23 -8.70
CA ASN A 169 9.24 -23.32 -8.80
C ASN A 169 9.99 -23.56 -7.48
N ALA A 170 10.20 -22.52 -6.67
CA ALA A 170 10.93 -22.66 -5.41
C ALA A 170 10.08 -23.22 -4.27
N TYR A 171 8.78 -22.91 -4.21
CA TYR A 171 7.96 -23.15 -3.02
C TYR A 171 6.73 -24.02 -3.26
N PHE A 172 6.37 -24.33 -4.52
CA PHE A 172 5.16 -25.08 -4.83
C PHE A 172 5.46 -26.28 -5.71
N LYS A 173 4.72 -27.37 -5.49
CA LYS A 173 4.70 -28.52 -6.40
C LYS A 173 3.47 -28.38 -7.31
N PRO A 174 3.60 -28.65 -8.62
CA PRO A 174 2.43 -28.70 -9.50
C PRO A 174 1.45 -29.78 -9.04
N ASP A 175 0.17 -29.43 -8.90
CA ASP A 175 -0.88 -30.37 -8.57
C ASP A 175 -1.45 -31.02 -9.83
N LYS A 176 -1.74 -30.19 -10.87
CA LYS A 176 -2.22 -30.67 -12.17
C LYS A 176 -1.35 -30.13 -13.28
N GLN A 177 -0.77 -31.03 -14.08
CA GLN A 177 0.05 -30.66 -15.23
C GLN A 177 -0.23 -31.59 -16.43
N ASN A 178 -0.06 -31.08 -17.63
CA ASN A 178 -0.05 -31.83 -18.87
C ASN A 178 1.19 -31.40 -19.68
N GLY A 179 2.19 -32.30 -19.73
CA GLY A 179 3.50 -31.95 -20.29
C GLY A 179 4.11 -30.75 -19.55
N TYR A 180 4.36 -29.67 -20.27
CA TYR A 180 4.95 -28.44 -19.71
C TYR A 180 3.92 -27.44 -19.15
N LEU A 181 2.60 -27.69 -19.34
CA LEU A 181 1.56 -26.82 -18.88
C LEU A 181 1.12 -27.21 -17.47
N VAL A 182 1.28 -26.28 -16.53
CA VAL A 182 0.83 -26.43 -15.14
C VAL A 182 -0.49 -25.66 -14.96
N TYR A 183 -1.53 -26.37 -14.55
CA TYR A 183 -2.88 -25.82 -14.36
C TYR A 183 -3.16 -25.40 -12.91
N SER A 184 -2.53 -26.06 -11.93
CA SER A 184 -2.69 -25.72 -10.51
C SER A 184 -1.42 -26.07 -9.71
N TYR A 185 -1.28 -25.40 -8.57
CA TYR A 185 -0.19 -25.59 -7.61
C TYR A 185 -0.74 -25.87 -6.23
#